data_867baa540eee18fac0f339b063a08713
#
_entry.id   867baa540eee18fac0f339b063a08713
#
_cell.length_a   1.000
_cell.length_b   1.000
_cell.length_c   1.000
_cell.angle_alpha   90.00
_cell.angle_beta   90.00
_cell.angle_gamma   90.00
#
_symmetry.space_group_name_H-M   'P 1'
#
loop_
_entity.id
_entity.type
_entity.pdbx_description
1 polymer ?
#
loop_
_entity_poly.entity_id
_entity_poly.type
_entity_poly.pdbx_seq_one_letter_code
_entity_poly.pdbx_strand_id
1 'polypeptide(L)'
;MIPLQELEKSKHVLIKSSKNTFAQASVLYSLMLVKHKKVSLFSEEKERQYAFLPWYEKLRTSEPSSADLKISADIDVFELYTFLQKHEIKINAKMATALYAGFLKRYDNFLSSECNGTVFAALSELIKLGADHRLCVNELTQKIPLSRLRLKSVVFKKVLLKKSAELAYVHLCDEDFESSGAAWEDIYDIAKELLNLAHVQEVEIIKSDEKDKIIKLSKEV
;
A
#
# COMPACT_ATOMS: atom_id res chain seq x y z
N MET A 1 3.02 18.52 1.74
CA MET A 1 2.52 19.32 2.90
C MET A 1 1.12 19.84 2.59
N ILE A 2 0.17 19.79 3.55
CA ILE A 2 -1.22 20.23 3.33
C ILE A 2 -1.27 21.76 3.39
N PRO A 3 -1.72 22.47 2.35
CA PRO A 3 -1.70 23.93 2.29
C PRO A 3 -2.92 24.51 3.04
N LEU A 4 -2.82 24.67 4.36
CA LEU A 4 -3.94 25.08 5.22
C LEU A 4 -4.55 26.44 4.82
N GLN A 5 -3.73 27.42 4.44
CA GLN A 5 -4.21 28.76 4.06
C GLN A 5 -5.03 28.72 2.75
N GLU A 6 -4.62 27.91 1.78
CA GLU A 6 -5.35 27.71 0.53
C GLU A 6 -6.62 26.88 0.77
N LEU A 7 -6.51 25.90 1.67
CA LEU A 7 -7.62 25.08 2.07
C LEU A 7 -8.77 25.90 2.67
N GLU A 8 -8.47 26.90 3.50
CA GLU A 8 -9.49 27.76 4.08
C GLU A 8 -10.29 28.51 3.02
N LYS A 9 -9.64 28.98 1.97
CA LYS A 9 -10.24 29.74 0.88
C LYS A 9 -10.98 28.89 -0.15
N SER A 10 -10.61 27.61 -0.29
CA SER A 10 -11.19 26.70 -1.29
C SER A 10 -12.61 26.27 -0.91
N LYS A 11 -13.48 26.08 -1.91
CA LYS A 11 -14.83 25.52 -1.75
C LYS A 11 -14.87 24.04 -2.14
N HIS A 12 -14.08 23.66 -3.15
CA HIS A 12 -14.04 22.31 -3.68
C HIS A 12 -12.59 21.80 -3.76
N VAL A 13 -12.30 20.76 -3.02
CA VAL A 13 -10.97 20.13 -2.96
C VAL A 13 -10.97 18.82 -3.73
N LEU A 14 -10.00 18.65 -4.62
CA LEU A 14 -9.70 17.38 -5.26
C LEU A 14 -8.52 16.73 -4.54
N ILE A 15 -8.73 15.51 -4.06
CA ILE A 15 -7.67 14.66 -3.51
C ILE A 15 -7.26 13.66 -4.57
N LYS A 16 -5.99 13.73 -4.99
CA LYS A 16 -5.40 12.81 -5.94
C LYS A 16 -4.66 11.71 -5.18
N SER A 17 -5.10 10.45 -5.37
CA SER A 17 -4.45 9.26 -4.86
C SER A 17 -3.61 8.63 -5.96
N SER A 18 -2.39 8.25 -5.65
CA SER A 18 -1.52 7.39 -6.45
C SER A 18 -1.54 5.96 -5.92
N LYS A 19 -0.75 5.08 -6.53
CA LYS A 19 -0.60 3.69 -6.08
C LYS A 19 -0.16 3.64 -4.61
N ASN A 20 -0.83 2.81 -3.82
CA ASN A 20 -0.61 2.61 -2.37
C ASN A 20 -0.90 3.82 -1.45
N THR A 21 -1.49 4.92 -1.94
CA THR A 21 -1.77 6.11 -1.11
C THR A 21 -3.24 6.32 -0.78
N PHE A 22 -4.10 5.34 -1.11
CA PHE A 22 -5.54 5.48 -0.85
C PHE A 22 -5.87 5.61 0.65
N ALA A 23 -5.09 5.00 1.53
CA ALA A 23 -5.28 5.14 2.98
C ALA A 23 -5.17 6.60 3.40
N GLN A 24 -4.12 7.31 2.96
CA GLN A 24 -3.93 8.74 3.21
C GLN A 24 -5.03 9.58 2.53
N ALA A 25 -5.43 9.23 1.31
CA ALA A 25 -6.53 9.89 0.61
C ALA A 25 -7.86 9.79 1.39
N SER A 26 -8.14 8.64 2.00
CA SER A 26 -9.31 8.41 2.85
C SER A 26 -9.29 9.29 4.11
N VAL A 27 -8.13 9.46 4.74
CA VAL A 27 -7.94 10.38 5.88
C VAL A 27 -8.17 11.82 5.45
N LEU A 28 -7.54 12.24 4.36
CA LEU A 28 -7.70 13.61 3.83
C LEU A 28 -9.15 13.90 3.46
N TYR A 29 -9.86 12.93 2.86
CA TYR A 29 -11.29 13.06 2.55
C TYR A 29 -12.10 13.31 3.82
N SER A 30 -11.86 12.52 4.86
CA SER A 30 -12.54 12.70 6.15
C SER A 30 -12.23 14.07 6.75
N LEU A 31 -10.98 14.53 6.67
CA LEU A 31 -10.56 15.86 7.12
C LEU A 31 -11.31 16.97 6.38
N MET A 32 -11.43 16.86 5.05
CA MET A 32 -12.15 17.87 4.25
C MET A 32 -13.64 17.92 4.61
N LEU A 33 -14.26 16.78 4.90
CA LEU A 33 -15.66 16.75 5.37
C LEU A 33 -15.82 17.44 6.73
N VAL A 34 -14.89 17.23 7.67
CA VAL A 34 -14.88 17.93 8.97
C VAL A 34 -14.72 19.45 8.76
N LYS A 35 -13.98 19.87 7.75
CA LYS A 35 -13.83 21.28 7.37
C LYS A 35 -14.97 21.81 6.47
N HIS A 36 -16.06 21.06 6.33
CA HIS A 36 -17.23 21.40 5.51
C HIS A 36 -16.92 21.76 4.06
N LYS A 37 -15.90 21.11 3.47
CA LYS A 37 -15.52 21.31 2.07
C LYS A 37 -16.22 20.30 1.16
N LYS A 38 -16.55 20.72 -0.07
CA LYS A 38 -16.88 19.79 -1.13
C LYS A 38 -15.60 19.03 -1.52
N VAL A 39 -15.69 17.70 -1.63
CA VAL A 39 -14.50 16.85 -1.85
C VAL A 39 -14.74 15.91 -3.00
N SER A 40 -13.73 15.74 -3.82
CA SER A 40 -13.64 14.68 -4.84
C SER A 40 -12.39 13.85 -4.62
N LEU A 41 -12.51 12.53 -4.83
CA LEU A 41 -11.39 11.60 -4.85
C LEU A 41 -11.13 11.15 -6.28
N PHE A 42 -9.88 11.18 -6.69
CA PHE A 42 -9.43 10.73 -8.00
C PHE A 42 -8.20 9.83 -7.88
N SER A 43 -8.18 8.74 -8.65
CA SER A 43 -7.00 7.92 -8.92
C SER A 43 -7.11 7.34 -10.32
N GLU A 44 -5.99 7.19 -11.00
CA GLU A 44 -5.95 6.54 -12.32
C GLU A 44 -6.37 5.08 -12.23
N GLU A 45 -6.03 4.40 -11.12
CA GLU A 45 -6.37 3.02 -10.85
C GLU A 45 -7.10 2.87 -9.51
N LYS A 46 -8.04 1.90 -9.46
CA LYS A 46 -8.73 1.52 -8.23
C LYS A 46 -8.09 0.25 -7.65
N GLU A 47 -7.30 0.42 -6.61
CA GLU A 47 -6.69 -0.70 -5.90
C GLU A 47 -7.69 -1.41 -5.00
N ARG A 48 -8.19 -2.57 -5.43
CA ARG A 48 -9.22 -3.34 -4.72
C ARG A 48 -8.86 -3.74 -3.29
N GLN A 49 -7.57 -3.82 -2.98
CA GLN A 49 -7.09 -4.11 -1.63
C GLN A 49 -7.56 -3.09 -0.58
N TYR A 50 -7.90 -1.86 -1.00
CA TYR A 50 -8.41 -0.80 -0.13
C TYR A 50 -9.93 -0.67 -0.12
N ALA A 51 -10.67 -1.59 -0.77
CA ALA A 51 -12.12 -1.50 -0.87
C ALA A 51 -12.86 -1.49 0.49
N PHE A 52 -12.21 -1.97 1.54
CA PHE A 52 -12.74 -1.96 2.90
C PHE A 52 -12.59 -0.60 3.61
N LEU A 53 -11.74 0.28 3.10
CA LEU A 53 -11.52 1.59 3.71
C LEU A 53 -12.66 2.56 3.42
N PRO A 54 -12.91 3.50 4.35
CA PRO A 54 -13.90 4.56 4.15
C PRO A 54 -13.69 5.31 2.84
N TRP A 55 -14.80 5.65 2.19
CA TRP A 55 -14.84 6.49 0.99
C TRP A 55 -14.31 5.85 -0.30
N TYR A 56 -13.93 4.57 -0.29
CA TYR A 56 -13.47 3.88 -1.49
C TYR A 56 -14.49 3.95 -2.64
N GLU A 57 -15.78 3.85 -2.34
CA GLU A 57 -16.86 3.96 -3.32
C GLU A 57 -16.96 5.36 -3.94
N LYS A 58 -16.37 6.40 -3.31
CA LYS A 58 -16.30 7.77 -3.85
C LYS A 58 -15.13 7.99 -4.80
N LEU A 59 -14.19 7.02 -4.89
CA LEU A 59 -13.05 7.09 -5.78
C LEU A 59 -13.48 7.04 -7.25
N ARG A 60 -13.03 8.03 -8.01
CA ARG A 60 -13.29 8.17 -9.45
C ARG A 60 -12.02 7.94 -10.24
N THR A 61 -12.16 7.41 -11.46
CA THR A 61 -11.07 7.24 -12.44
C THR A 61 -11.03 8.37 -13.47
N SER A 62 -11.96 9.32 -13.40
CA SER A 62 -11.96 10.54 -14.19
C SER A 62 -11.75 11.76 -13.29
N GLU A 63 -10.81 12.61 -13.66
CA GLU A 63 -10.52 13.84 -12.88
C GLU A 63 -11.65 14.87 -13.08
N PRO A 64 -12.24 15.41 -11.99
CA PRO A 64 -13.25 16.44 -12.11
C PRO A 64 -12.61 17.77 -12.52
N SER A 65 -13.23 18.47 -13.46
CA SER A 65 -12.73 19.74 -14.03
C SER A 65 -12.91 20.97 -13.14
N SER A 66 -13.64 20.88 -12.02
CA SER A 66 -14.13 22.03 -11.26
C SER A 66 -13.59 22.16 -9.83
N ALA A 67 -12.40 21.62 -9.52
CA ALA A 67 -11.80 21.75 -8.20
C ALA A 67 -10.97 23.04 -8.08
N ASP A 68 -11.15 23.78 -6.98
CA ASP A 68 -10.42 25.02 -6.68
C ASP A 68 -9.02 24.72 -6.14
N LEU A 69 -8.88 23.58 -5.44
CA LEU A 69 -7.64 23.15 -4.83
C LEU A 69 -7.41 21.66 -5.12
N LYS A 70 -6.17 21.33 -5.51
CA LYS A 70 -5.74 19.94 -5.70
C LYS A 70 -4.72 19.57 -4.63
N ILE A 71 -4.95 18.46 -3.93
CA ILE A 71 -4.05 17.93 -2.88
C ILE A 71 -3.63 16.51 -3.28
N SER A 72 -2.33 16.25 -3.30
CA SER A 72 -1.81 14.90 -3.43
C SER A 72 -1.95 14.14 -2.10
N ALA A 73 -2.38 12.89 -2.16
CA ALA A 73 -2.35 11.96 -1.03
C ALA A 73 -0.98 11.28 -0.87
N ASP A 74 -0.02 11.64 -1.70
CA ASP A 74 1.36 11.14 -1.65
C ASP A 74 2.14 11.82 -0.52
N ILE A 75 1.70 11.52 0.69
CA ILE A 75 2.25 12.04 1.95
C ILE A 75 2.61 10.82 2.80
N ASP A 76 3.76 10.85 3.46
CA ASP A 76 4.09 9.80 4.43
C ASP A 76 3.02 9.73 5.51
N VAL A 77 2.59 8.51 5.85
CA VAL A 77 1.47 8.31 6.80
C VAL A 77 1.80 8.80 8.20
N PHE A 78 3.07 8.69 8.62
CA PHE A 78 3.50 9.18 9.93
C PHE A 78 3.53 10.71 9.95
N GLU A 79 3.96 11.35 8.85
CA GLU A 79 3.87 12.80 8.70
C GLU A 79 2.42 13.28 8.72
N LEU A 80 1.51 12.56 8.04
CA LEU A 80 0.08 12.88 8.06
C LEU A 80 -0.50 12.74 9.48
N TYR A 81 -0.18 11.66 10.20
CA TYR A 81 -0.60 11.46 11.58
C TYR A 81 -0.08 12.60 12.48
N THR A 82 1.21 12.92 12.40
CA THR A 82 1.83 14.01 13.17
C THR A 82 1.22 15.36 12.84
N PHE A 83 0.89 15.61 11.56
CA PHE A 83 0.19 16.82 11.14
C PHE A 83 -1.18 16.94 11.83
N LEU A 84 -1.98 15.87 11.87
CA LEU A 84 -3.28 15.87 12.52
C LEU A 84 -3.16 16.16 14.01
N GLN A 85 -2.19 15.56 14.69
CA GLN A 85 -1.89 15.81 16.11
C GLN A 85 -1.49 17.26 16.36
N LYS A 86 -0.52 17.78 15.58
CA LYS A 86 0.00 19.14 15.73
C LYS A 86 -1.08 20.22 15.57
N HIS A 87 -2.07 19.96 14.72
CA HIS A 87 -3.16 20.89 14.44
C HIS A 87 -4.43 20.57 15.26
N GLU A 88 -4.31 19.72 16.29
CA GLU A 88 -5.39 19.33 17.19
C GLU A 88 -6.66 18.85 16.47
N ILE A 89 -6.45 18.20 15.29
CA ILE A 89 -7.56 17.67 14.49
C ILE A 89 -8.01 16.37 15.11
N LYS A 90 -9.29 16.33 15.53
CA LYS A 90 -9.87 15.13 16.13
C LYS A 90 -9.92 13.97 15.13
N ILE A 91 -9.16 12.92 15.41
CA ILE A 91 -9.16 11.69 14.66
C ILE A 91 -10.35 10.84 15.09
N ASN A 92 -11.28 10.56 14.18
CA ASN A 92 -12.40 9.65 14.42
C ASN A 92 -12.03 8.20 14.01
N ALA A 93 -12.88 7.22 14.36
CA ALA A 93 -12.61 5.81 14.09
C ALA A 93 -12.34 5.48 12.59
N LYS A 94 -13.02 6.17 11.66
CA LYS A 94 -12.78 6.00 10.22
C LYS A 94 -11.39 6.48 9.82
N MET A 95 -10.98 7.64 10.30
CA MET A 95 -9.63 8.17 10.08
C MET A 95 -8.57 7.29 10.74
N ALA A 96 -8.82 6.83 11.97
CA ALA A 96 -7.93 5.94 12.69
C ALA A 96 -7.71 4.61 11.95
N THR A 97 -8.77 4.01 11.41
CA THR A 97 -8.69 2.79 10.60
C THR A 97 -7.87 3.03 9.31
N ALA A 98 -8.11 4.14 8.62
CA ALA A 98 -7.38 4.47 7.39
C ALA A 98 -5.89 4.76 7.68
N LEU A 99 -5.57 5.51 8.75
CA LEU A 99 -4.19 5.71 9.19
C LEU A 99 -3.52 4.39 9.52
N TYR A 100 -4.17 3.51 10.29
CA TYR A 100 -3.64 2.19 10.64
C TYR A 100 -3.31 1.36 9.39
N ALA A 101 -4.20 1.37 8.39
CA ALA A 101 -3.96 0.71 7.10
C ALA A 101 -2.75 1.31 6.36
N GLY A 102 -2.58 2.64 6.40
CA GLY A 102 -1.41 3.33 5.85
C GLY A 102 -0.11 2.92 6.55
N PHE A 103 -0.13 2.83 7.88
CA PHE A 103 1.02 2.35 8.66
C PHE A 103 1.40 0.91 8.30
N LEU A 104 0.42 -0.01 8.19
CA LEU A 104 0.68 -1.39 7.75
C LEU A 104 1.44 -1.43 6.42
N LYS A 105 1.02 -0.61 5.45
CA LYS A 105 1.65 -0.58 4.12
C LYS A 105 3.03 0.08 4.15
N ARG A 106 3.17 1.22 4.84
CA ARG A 106 4.43 1.98 4.92
C ARG A 106 5.55 1.18 5.57
N TYR A 107 5.22 0.41 6.60
CA TYR A 107 6.18 -0.34 7.40
C TYR A 107 6.21 -1.84 7.09
N ASP A 108 5.78 -2.25 5.88
CA ASP A 108 5.77 -3.65 5.41
C ASP A 108 5.22 -4.62 6.47
N ASN A 109 3.99 -4.37 6.91
CA ASN A 109 3.35 -5.14 7.98
C ASN A 109 4.12 -5.13 9.31
N PHE A 110 4.82 -4.02 9.60
CA PHE A 110 5.70 -3.80 10.75
C PHE A 110 6.97 -4.66 10.77
N LEU A 111 7.35 -5.19 9.62
CA LEU A 111 8.60 -5.95 9.44
C LEU A 111 9.78 -5.04 9.02
N SER A 112 9.51 -3.79 8.62
CA SER A 112 10.54 -2.83 8.24
C SER A 112 11.44 -2.48 9.43
N SER A 113 12.74 -2.34 9.20
CA SER A 113 13.72 -1.86 10.17
C SER A 113 13.47 -0.43 10.66
N GLU A 114 12.71 0.36 9.90
CA GLU A 114 12.26 1.71 10.30
C GLU A 114 11.17 1.69 11.37
N CYS A 115 10.57 0.53 11.66
CA CYS A 115 9.51 0.38 12.65
C CYS A 115 10.11 0.45 14.07
N ASN A 116 9.83 1.52 14.78
CA ASN A 116 10.38 1.81 16.10
C ASN A 116 9.29 2.08 17.15
N GLY A 117 9.71 2.34 18.41
CA GLY A 117 8.79 2.59 19.52
C GLY A 117 7.81 3.73 19.27
N THR A 118 8.19 4.78 18.52
CA THR A 118 7.31 5.91 18.19
C THR A 118 6.19 5.49 17.24
N VAL A 119 6.50 4.61 16.27
CA VAL A 119 5.50 4.03 15.36
C VAL A 119 4.51 3.18 16.16
N PHE A 120 4.98 2.31 17.04
CA PHE A 120 4.10 1.48 17.88
C PHE A 120 3.25 2.32 18.87
N ALA A 121 3.78 3.42 19.38
CA ALA A 121 3.01 4.34 20.21
C ALA A 121 1.86 4.98 19.42
N ALA A 122 2.12 5.42 18.17
CA ALA A 122 1.08 5.95 17.29
C ALA A 122 0.01 4.90 16.98
N LEU A 123 0.41 3.66 16.69
CA LEU A 123 -0.53 2.56 16.45
C LEU A 123 -1.39 2.24 17.68
N SER A 124 -0.80 2.22 18.88
CA SER A 124 -1.54 2.04 20.12
C SER A 124 -2.60 3.13 20.31
N GLU A 125 -2.26 4.37 20.00
CA GLU A 125 -3.21 5.48 20.07
C GLU A 125 -4.32 5.35 19.03
N LEU A 126 -4.00 4.99 17.78
CA LEU A 126 -5.01 4.75 16.75
C LEU A 126 -6.00 3.64 17.15
N ILE A 127 -5.53 2.56 17.77
CA ILE A 127 -6.40 1.49 18.30
C ILE A 127 -7.34 2.03 19.38
N LYS A 128 -6.84 2.84 20.31
CA LYS A 128 -7.67 3.49 21.35
C LYS A 128 -8.72 4.43 20.75
N LEU A 129 -8.38 5.08 19.62
CA LEU A 129 -9.30 5.94 18.86
C LEU A 129 -10.31 5.14 18.00
N GLY A 130 -10.28 3.82 18.07
CA GLY A 130 -11.24 2.93 17.42
C GLY A 130 -10.82 2.47 16.02
N ALA A 131 -9.52 2.41 15.72
CA ALA A 131 -9.06 1.78 14.50
C ALA A 131 -9.41 0.29 14.49
N ASP A 132 -10.04 -0.19 13.43
CA ASP A 132 -10.28 -1.62 13.22
C ASP A 132 -9.02 -2.29 12.69
N HIS A 133 -8.07 -2.56 13.59
CA HIS A 133 -6.80 -3.19 13.27
C HIS A 133 -6.99 -4.60 12.67
N ARG A 134 -7.98 -5.36 13.19
CA ARG A 134 -8.26 -6.72 12.72
C ARG A 134 -8.70 -6.74 11.27
N LEU A 135 -9.60 -5.80 10.91
CA LEU A 135 -10.03 -5.63 9.52
C LEU A 135 -8.84 -5.26 8.63
N CYS A 136 -8.01 -4.30 9.04
CA CYS A 136 -6.83 -3.87 8.27
C CYS A 136 -5.86 -5.03 8.04
N VAL A 137 -5.53 -5.80 9.08
CA VAL A 137 -4.63 -6.96 8.97
C VAL A 137 -5.23 -8.01 8.04
N ASN A 138 -6.50 -8.37 8.22
CA ASN A 138 -7.16 -9.37 7.39
C ASN A 138 -7.14 -8.97 5.91
N GLU A 139 -7.55 -7.74 5.59
CA GLU A 139 -7.70 -7.29 4.20
C GLU A 139 -6.35 -7.04 3.50
N LEU A 140 -5.34 -6.53 4.22
CA LEU A 140 -4.08 -6.12 3.61
C LEU A 140 -2.97 -7.18 3.71
N THR A 141 -3.05 -8.14 4.64
CA THR A 141 -1.96 -9.08 4.87
C THR A 141 -2.36 -10.55 4.72
N GLN A 142 -3.62 -10.91 4.99
CA GLN A 142 -4.05 -12.31 5.00
C GLN A 142 -4.79 -12.73 3.73
N LYS A 143 -5.48 -11.80 3.05
CA LYS A 143 -6.19 -12.12 1.82
C LYS A 143 -5.21 -12.23 0.65
N ILE A 144 -5.08 -13.43 0.13
CA ILE A 144 -4.26 -13.73 -1.05
C ILE A 144 -5.18 -14.17 -2.20
N PRO A 145 -5.13 -13.55 -3.39
CA PRO A 145 -5.86 -14.02 -4.56
C PRO A 145 -5.45 -15.45 -4.94
N LEU A 146 -6.41 -16.27 -5.39
CA LEU A 146 -6.11 -17.64 -5.82
C LEU A 146 -5.09 -17.68 -6.96
N SER A 147 -5.16 -16.73 -7.89
CA SER A 147 -4.18 -16.58 -8.98
C SER A 147 -2.74 -16.46 -8.42
N ARG A 148 -2.54 -15.60 -7.43
CA ARG A 148 -1.24 -15.42 -6.79
C ARG A 148 -0.78 -16.68 -6.04
N LEU A 149 -1.69 -17.39 -5.37
CA LEU A 149 -1.36 -18.67 -4.72
C LEU A 149 -0.93 -19.72 -5.75
N ARG A 150 -1.59 -19.80 -6.91
CA ARG A 150 -1.21 -20.67 -8.01
C ARG A 150 0.15 -20.33 -8.57
N LEU A 151 0.40 -19.05 -8.87
CA LEU A 151 1.71 -18.57 -9.34
C LEU A 151 2.82 -18.87 -8.34
N LYS A 152 2.57 -18.65 -7.05
CA LYS A 152 3.50 -19.02 -5.97
C LYS A 152 3.85 -20.50 -6.02
N SER A 153 2.87 -21.39 -6.22
CA SER A 153 3.13 -22.83 -6.36
C SER A 153 4.04 -23.13 -7.56
N VAL A 154 3.85 -22.46 -8.69
CA VAL A 154 4.71 -22.59 -9.88
C VAL A 154 6.12 -22.13 -9.58
N VAL A 155 6.29 -20.95 -9.01
CA VAL A 155 7.59 -20.37 -8.64
C VAL A 155 8.36 -21.31 -7.71
N PHE A 156 7.73 -21.83 -6.65
CA PHE A 156 8.39 -22.72 -5.69
C PHE A 156 8.73 -24.09 -6.29
N LYS A 157 8.03 -24.55 -7.32
CA LYS A 157 8.41 -25.78 -8.07
C LYS A 157 9.59 -25.55 -9.00
N LYS A 158 9.74 -24.33 -9.56
CA LYS A 158 10.77 -23.99 -10.55
C LYS A 158 12.02 -23.37 -9.93
N VAL A 159 12.04 -23.06 -8.62
CA VAL A 159 13.19 -22.43 -7.98
C VAL A 159 14.41 -23.34 -8.03
N LEU A 160 15.53 -22.78 -8.49
CA LEU A 160 16.84 -23.40 -8.49
C LEU A 160 17.74 -22.63 -7.52
N LEU A 161 18.34 -23.34 -6.56
CA LEU A 161 19.32 -22.75 -5.66
C LEU A 161 20.71 -22.85 -6.29
N LYS A 162 21.37 -21.72 -6.47
CA LYS A 162 22.72 -21.58 -7.04
C LYS A 162 23.66 -20.96 -6.00
N LYS A 163 24.97 -20.91 -6.27
CA LYS A 163 26.00 -20.34 -5.40
C LYS A 163 25.88 -20.87 -3.94
N SER A 164 25.93 -22.18 -3.76
CA SER A 164 25.81 -22.82 -2.42
C SER A 164 24.52 -22.44 -1.69
N ALA A 165 23.40 -22.28 -2.42
CA ALA A 165 22.07 -21.87 -1.95
C ALA A 165 21.94 -20.38 -1.59
N GLU A 166 22.92 -19.54 -1.89
CA GLU A 166 22.82 -18.09 -1.66
C GLU A 166 21.97 -17.38 -2.70
N LEU A 167 21.83 -17.92 -3.92
CA LEU A 167 21.02 -17.36 -5.00
C LEU A 167 19.81 -18.27 -5.29
N ALA A 168 18.60 -17.77 -5.08
CA ALA A 168 17.37 -18.37 -5.61
C ALA A 168 17.09 -17.83 -7.00
N TYR A 169 17.13 -18.71 -7.98
CA TYR A 169 16.93 -18.38 -9.40
C TYR A 169 15.66 -19.03 -9.91
N VAL A 170 14.82 -18.27 -10.60
CA VAL A 170 13.57 -18.77 -11.18
C VAL A 170 13.41 -18.27 -12.61
N HIS A 171 12.97 -19.17 -13.48
CA HIS A 171 12.68 -18.87 -14.87
C HIS A 171 11.20 -19.16 -15.16
N LEU A 172 10.44 -18.12 -15.54
CA LEU A 172 9.02 -18.19 -15.83
C LEU A 172 8.74 -17.90 -17.31
N CYS A 173 7.67 -18.44 -17.85
CA CYS A 173 7.18 -18.20 -19.19
C CYS A 173 5.73 -17.68 -19.16
N ASP A 174 5.20 -17.25 -20.31
CA ASP A 174 3.83 -16.75 -20.40
C ASP A 174 2.79 -17.78 -19.94
N GLU A 175 3.00 -19.05 -20.25
CA GLU A 175 2.13 -20.17 -19.82
C GLU A 175 1.97 -20.27 -18.30
N ASP A 176 3.01 -19.90 -17.53
CA ASP A 176 2.95 -19.89 -16.06
C ASP A 176 1.98 -18.82 -15.55
N PHE A 177 1.93 -17.67 -16.21
CA PHE A 177 0.99 -16.58 -15.88
C PHE A 177 -0.42 -16.90 -16.38
N GLU A 178 -0.57 -17.42 -17.58
CA GLU A 178 -1.86 -17.84 -18.13
C GLU A 178 -2.52 -18.91 -17.27
N SER A 179 -1.77 -19.96 -16.91
CA SER A 179 -2.27 -21.06 -16.09
C SER A 179 -2.63 -20.66 -14.66
N SER A 180 -1.92 -19.69 -14.10
CA SER A 180 -2.20 -19.16 -12.75
C SER A 180 -3.29 -18.09 -12.75
N GLY A 181 -3.45 -17.35 -13.85
CA GLY A 181 -4.28 -16.15 -13.95
C GLY A 181 -3.71 -14.97 -13.15
N ALA A 182 -2.41 -15.00 -12.83
CA ALA A 182 -1.71 -13.95 -12.10
C ALA A 182 -1.04 -12.95 -13.05
N ALA A 183 -0.70 -11.78 -12.51
CA ALA A 183 0.04 -10.74 -13.23
C ALA A 183 1.53 -10.73 -12.81
N TRP A 184 2.37 -10.09 -13.62
CA TRP A 184 3.79 -9.95 -13.31
C TRP A 184 4.06 -9.22 -12.00
N GLU A 185 3.20 -8.28 -11.64
CA GLU A 185 3.28 -7.50 -10.40
C GLU A 185 3.17 -8.36 -9.13
N ASP A 186 2.50 -9.53 -9.23
CA ASP A 186 2.38 -10.48 -8.13
C ASP A 186 3.71 -11.16 -7.76
N ILE A 187 4.69 -11.16 -8.69
CA ILE A 187 6.00 -11.80 -8.50
C ILE A 187 6.81 -11.13 -7.39
N TYR A 188 6.71 -9.83 -7.22
CA TYR A 188 7.53 -9.10 -6.25
C TYR A 188 7.36 -9.62 -4.82
N ASP A 189 6.12 -9.87 -4.42
CA ASP A 189 5.85 -10.40 -3.08
C ASP A 189 6.31 -11.85 -2.93
N ILE A 190 6.20 -12.66 -4.01
CA ILE A 190 6.71 -14.04 -4.03
C ILE A 190 8.24 -14.06 -3.96
N ALA A 191 8.91 -13.13 -4.63
CA ALA A 191 10.36 -12.98 -4.57
C ALA A 191 10.85 -12.63 -3.16
N LYS A 192 10.12 -11.76 -2.44
CA LYS A 192 10.40 -11.48 -1.02
C LYS A 192 10.31 -12.74 -0.15
N GLU A 193 9.33 -13.61 -0.41
CA GLU A 193 9.22 -14.87 0.33
C GLU A 193 10.40 -15.81 0.06
N LEU A 194 10.90 -15.88 -1.18
CA LEU A 194 12.12 -16.63 -1.50
C LEU A 194 13.35 -16.06 -0.79
N LEU A 195 13.43 -14.72 -0.68
CA LEU A 195 14.52 -14.06 0.03
C LEU A 195 14.53 -14.40 1.53
N ASN A 196 13.39 -14.77 2.11
CA ASN A 196 13.29 -15.19 3.51
C ASN A 196 13.83 -16.62 3.78
N LEU A 197 14.20 -17.40 2.74
CA LEU A 197 14.85 -18.68 2.94
C LEU A 197 16.20 -18.47 3.66
N ALA A 198 16.54 -19.38 4.59
CA ALA A 198 17.64 -19.19 5.54
C ALA A 198 19.00 -18.86 4.89
N HIS A 199 19.33 -19.54 3.79
CA HIS A 199 20.64 -19.37 3.12
C HIS A 199 20.60 -18.42 1.93
N VAL A 200 19.40 -18.02 1.46
CA VAL A 200 19.26 -17.15 0.29
C VAL A 200 19.63 -15.72 0.67
N GLN A 201 20.54 -15.13 -0.09
CA GLN A 201 20.94 -13.73 -0.01
C GLN A 201 20.45 -12.92 -1.20
N GLU A 202 20.29 -13.58 -2.34
CA GLU A 202 19.84 -12.97 -3.59
C GLU A 202 18.70 -13.78 -4.20
N VAL A 203 17.75 -13.09 -4.83
CA VAL A 203 16.68 -13.68 -5.63
C VAL A 203 16.72 -13.07 -7.02
N GLU A 204 16.70 -13.90 -8.04
CA GLU A 204 16.59 -13.47 -9.44
C GLU A 204 15.47 -14.25 -10.12
N ILE A 205 14.44 -13.53 -10.57
CA ILE A 205 13.31 -14.09 -11.32
C ILE A 205 13.27 -13.44 -12.69
N ILE A 206 13.30 -14.28 -13.73
CA ILE A 206 13.33 -13.85 -15.13
C ILE A 206 12.11 -14.37 -15.85
N LYS A 207 11.49 -13.53 -16.70
CA LYS A 207 10.47 -13.95 -17.66
C LYS A 207 11.13 -14.22 -19.01
N SER A 208 10.98 -15.46 -19.53
CA SER A 208 11.69 -15.95 -20.74
C SER A 208 11.38 -15.16 -21.99
N ASP A 209 10.11 -14.77 -22.15
CA ASP A 209 9.61 -14.22 -23.41
C ASP A 209 9.78 -12.70 -23.50
N GLU A 210 10.13 -12.06 -22.38
CA GLU A 210 10.38 -10.63 -22.28
C GLU A 210 11.71 -10.39 -21.54
N LYS A 211 12.81 -10.20 -22.28
CA LYS A 211 14.17 -10.03 -21.73
C LYS A 211 14.31 -8.88 -20.72
N ASP A 212 13.36 -7.94 -20.70
CA ASP A 212 13.38 -6.76 -19.83
C ASP A 212 12.60 -6.98 -18.51
N LYS A 213 11.90 -8.10 -18.35
CA LYS A 213 11.18 -8.41 -17.11
C LYS A 213 12.03 -9.29 -16.19
N ILE A 214 12.84 -8.61 -15.39
CA ILE A 214 13.71 -9.23 -14.38
C ILE A 214 13.43 -8.57 -13.03
N ILE A 215 13.23 -9.41 -12.00
CA ILE A 215 13.23 -8.96 -10.62
C ILE A 215 14.49 -9.47 -9.95
N LYS A 216 15.25 -8.55 -9.34
CA LYS A 216 16.42 -8.85 -8.52
C LYS A 216 16.22 -8.24 -7.15
N LEU A 217 16.29 -9.07 -6.11
CA LEU A 217 16.25 -8.66 -4.72
C LEU A 217 17.47 -9.20 -4.00
N SER A 218 17.99 -8.43 -3.05
CA SER A 218 19.08 -8.87 -2.15
C SER A 218 18.72 -8.50 -0.71
N LYS A 219 19.23 -9.29 0.25
CA LYS A 219 19.24 -8.88 1.64
C LYS A 219 20.16 -7.68 1.78
N GLU A 220 19.68 -6.64 2.43
CA GLU A 220 20.56 -5.54 2.86
C GLU A 220 21.52 -6.10 3.93
N VAL A 221 22.81 -5.85 3.74
CA VAL A 221 23.89 -6.24 4.67
C VAL A 221 23.92 -5.26 5.83
#